data_67eaabcc85eba331cd7e8c54cce5a98b
#
_entry.id   67eaabcc85eba331cd7e8c54cce5a98b
#
_cell.length_a   1.000
_cell.length_b   1.000
_cell.length_c   1.000
_cell.angle_alpha   90.00
_cell.angle_beta   90.00
_cell.angle_gamma   90.00
#
_symmetry.space_group_name_H-M   'P 1'
#
loop_
_entity.id
_entity.type
_entity.pdbx_description
1 polymer ?
#
loop_
_entity_poly.entity_id
_entity_poly.type
_entity_poly.pdbx_seq_one_letter_code
_entity_poly.pdbx_strand_id
1 'polypeptide(L)'
;EMDSNDVVYVRIDKNRKIPITTFIRALGVGTDEEIYELFDNDERINQTILLKDGTKNNSDALIDVYRKLRPGEPPTVESAISHINNLFFDAKRYDLARFGRYKYNKKLGIGSRLAGHVLSRPVVNSLTGELLGDAGDFIDYEKAMEIERAGVYEAFVTVETKEYYVNELGETHIRMVEKEVKIIGNGMVDINDFIDFDVSEYGINEKVSFKVLKEILDESADREELEENIKKRADELVPKHIILDDIYASISYFLNLCLGVGSVDDIDHLGNRRIRSVGELLQNQFRIGFARMERVIRERMNIQSQDMDNITPQMLINIRPITAAIKEFFGSSPLSQFMDQTNPLAELTHKRRLSALGPGGLSRDRAGFEVRDVHYSHY
;
A
#
# COMPACT_ATOMS: atom_id res chain seq x y z
N GLU A 1 -2.58 10.94 9.69
CA GLU A 1 -2.74 12.26 10.30
C GLU A 1 -2.20 12.26 11.73
N MET A 2 -1.61 13.38 12.13
CA MET A 2 -1.19 13.61 13.51
C MET A 2 -1.98 14.81 14.07
N ASP A 3 -2.39 14.75 15.30
CA ASP A 3 -3.06 15.86 15.98
C ASP A 3 -2.08 16.75 16.76
N SER A 4 -2.59 17.79 17.40
CA SER A 4 -1.79 18.73 18.20
C SER A 4 -1.19 18.12 19.48
N ASN A 5 -1.56 16.91 19.84
CA ASN A 5 -1.05 16.16 21.00
C ASN A 5 -0.09 15.04 20.56
N ASP A 6 0.43 15.10 19.36
CA ASP A 6 1.31 14.10 18.75
C ASP A 6 0.70 12.68 18.65
N VAL A 7 -0.64 12.61 18.65
CA VAL A 7 -1.35 11.36 18.47
C VAL A 7 -1.52 11.07 16.98
N VAL A 8 -1.13 9.88 16.57
CA VAL A 8 -1.16 9.45 15.17
C VAL A 8 -2.43 8.65 14.87
N TYR A 9 -3.09 9.01 13.77
CA TYR A 9 -4.33 8.38 13.30
C TYR A 9 -4.23 7.91 11.87
N VAL A 10 -4.96 6.85 11.56
CA VAL A 10 -5.24 6.40 10.20
C VAL A 10 -6.71 6.65 9.84
N ARG A 11 -6.94 7.01 8.57
CA ARG A 11 -8.29 7.05 7.97
C ARG A 11 -8.36 6.04 6.84
N ILE A 12 -9.36 5.19 6.91
CA ILE A 12 -9.63 4.17 5.90
C ILE A 12 -10.94 4.57 5.21
N ASP A 13 -10.92 4.68 3.88
CA ASP A 13 -12.08 5.06 3.04
C ASP A 13 -12.83 6.32 3.52
N LYS A 14 -12.08 7.35 3.96
CA LYS A 14 -12.63 8.60 4.53
C LYS A 14 -13.46 8.42 5.82
N ASN A 15 -13.42 7.25 6.42
CA ASN A 15 -14.09 6.97 7.68
C ASN A 15 -13.47 7.73 8.86
N ARG A 16 -14.05 7.53 10.04
CA ARG A 16 -13.59 8.16 11.27
C ARG A 16 -12.11 7.84 11.54
N LYS A 17 -11.43 8.76 12.22
CA LYS A 17 -10.05 8.55 12.68
C LYS A 17 -9.96 7.31 13.58
N ILE A 18 -9.02 6.45 13.28
CA ILE A 18 -8.66 5.28 14.07
C ILE A 18 -7.25 5.52 14.61
N PRO A 19 -6.97 5.35 15.92
CA PRO A 19 -5.60 5.40 16.42
C PRO A 19 -4.72 4.42 15.65
N ILE A 20 -3.52 4.85 15.27
CA ILE A 20 -2.65 4.01 14.44
C ILE A 20 -2.26 2.72 15.15
N THR A 21 -2.07 2.76 16.46
CA THR A 21 -1.71 1.61 17.29
C THR A 21 -2.83 0.58 17.37
N THR A 22 -4.08 1.02 17.51
CA THR A 22 -5.26 0.14 17.40
C THR A 22 -5.31 -0.56 16.04
N PHE A 23 -4.97 0.16 14.96
CA PHE A 23 -4.93 -0.44 13.63
C PHE A 23 -3.79 -1.46 13.48
N ILE A 24 -2.59 -1.14 13.99
CA ILE A 24 -1.43 -2.05 14.00
C ILE A 24 -1.76 -3.32 14.77
N ARG A 25 -2.40 -3.23 15.95
CA ARG A 25 -2.85 -4.40 16.72
C ARG A 25 -3.85 -5.25 15.94
N ALA A 26 -4.78 -4.63 15.24
CA ALA A 26 -5.74 -5.35 14.41
C ALA A 26 -5.08 -6.10 13.24
N LEU A 27 -3.88 -5.66 12.81
CA LEU A 27 -3.09 -6.31 11.76
C LEU A 27 -2.19 -7.47 12.28
N GLY A 28 -2.12 -7.70 13.58
CA GLY A 28 -1.43 -8.84 14.16
C GLY A 28 -0.37 -8.54 15.21
N VAL A 29 0.10 -7.30 15.33
CA VAL A 29 1.03 -6.87 16.39
C VAL A 29 0.24 -6.59 17.67
N GLY A 30 0.10 -7.57 18.54
CA GLY A 30 -0.91 -7.58 19.59
C GLY A 30 -0.54 -6.81 20.84
N THR A 31 0.72 -6.78 21.23
CA THR A 31 1.19 -6.20 22.51
C THR A 31 1.82 -4.84 22.35
N ASP A 32 1.91 -4.09 23.44
CA ASP A 32 2.60 -2.78 23.47
C ASP A 32 4.08 -2.94 23.19
N GLU A 33 4.69 -3.99 23.74
CA GLU A 33 6.11 -4.30 23.60
C GLU A 33 6.47 -4.56 22.14
N GLU A 34 5.66 -5.34 21.43
CA GLU A 34 5.86 -5.62 20.01
C GLU A 34 5.75 -4.33 19.15
N ILE A 35 4.84 -3.43 19.50
CA ILE A 35 4.71 -2.13 18.80
C ILE A 35 5.92 -1.24 19.11
N TYR A 36 6.40 -1.22 20.34
CA TYR A 36 7.60 -0.46 20.73
C TYR A 36 8.85 -0.98 20.00
N GLU A 37 9.02 -2.28 19.89
CA GLU A 37 10.12 -2.89 19.15
C GLU A 37 10.05 -2.57 17.65
N LEU A 38 8.84 -2.64 17.07
CA LEU A 38 8.63 -2.36 15.65
C LEU A 38 9.04 -0.93 15.28
N PHE A 39 8.68 0.07 16.09
CA PHE A 39 8.92 1.49 15.81
C PHE A 39 10.00 2.15 16.68
N ASP A 40 10.84 1.34 17.35
CA ASP A 40 11.97 1.79 18.20
C ASP A 40 11.54 2.83 19.25
N ASN A 41 10.45 2.58 19.96
CA ASN A 41 9.91 3.45 21.01
C ASN A 41 9.63 4.91 20.59
N ASP A 42 9.20 5.14 19.34
CA ASP A 42 8.84 6.47 18.86
C ASP A 42 7.85 7.16 19.82
N GLU A 43 8.18 8.37 20.28
CA GLU A 43 7.41 9.13 21.27
C GLU A 43 5.94 9.33 20.84
N ARG A 44 5.67 9.51 19.54
CA ARG A 44 4.33 9.73 19.00
C ARG A 44 3.48 8.46 19.01
N ILE A 45 4.12 7.31 18.81
CA ILE A 45 3.49 6.00 18.98
C ILE A 45 3.15 5.78 20.44
N ASN A 46 4.09 6.09 21.36
CA ASN A 46 3.88 5.99 22.80
C ASN A 46 2.74 6.89 23.26
N GLN A 47 2.70 8.15 22.80
CA GLN A 47 1.60 9.09 23.10
C GLN A 47 0.26 8.57 22.56
N THR A 48 0.26 7.94 21.40
CA THR A 48 -0.96 7.37 20.81
C THR A 48 -1.50 6.22 21.66
N ILE A 49 -0.64 5.32 22.16
CA ILE A 49 -1.00 4.24 23.06
C ILE A 49 -1.59 4.81 24.36
N LEU A 50 -0.90 5.75 24.99
CA LEU A 50 -1.30 6.30 26.27
C LEU A 50 -2.61 7.09 26.23
N LEU A 51 -2.84 7.88 25.17
CA LEU A 51 -3.94 8.84 25.14
C LEU A 51 -5.19 8.33 24.44
N LYS A 52 -5.05 7.43 23.46
CA LYS A 52 -6.16 7.09 22.54
C LYS A 52 -6.37 5.61 22.28
N ASP A 53 -5.40 4.75 22.55
CA ASP A 53 -5.56 3.32 22.36
C ASP A 53 -6.13 2.67 23.62
N GLY A 54 -7.40 2.32 23.56
CA GLY A 54 -8.08 1.60 24.66
C GLY A 54 -8.02 0.08 24.52
N THR A 55 -7.34 -0.43 23.47
CA THR A 55 -7.26 -1.87 23.17
C THR A 55 -5.98 -2.48 23.74
N LYS A 56 -6.05 -3.73 24.18
CA LYS A 56 -4.89 -4.40 24.82
C LYS A 56 -4.40 -5.62 24.04
N ASN A 57 -5.18 -6.08 23.10
CA ASN A 57 -4.86 -7.28 22.31
C ASN A 57 -5.44 -7.17 20.90
N ASN A 58 -5.05 -8.11 20.05
CA ASN A 58 -5.49 -8.17 18.66
C ASN A 58 -7.03 -8.27 18.53
N SER A 59 -7.68 -9.09 19.35
CA SER A 59 -9.14 -9.30 19.25
C SER A 59 -9.93 -8.04 19.59
N ASP A 60 -9.54 -7.31 20.63
CA ASP A 60 -10.19 -6.05 21.00
C ASP A 60 -10.00 -4.99 19.91
N ALA A 61 -8.80 -4.93 19.35
CA ALA A 61 -8.46 -4.01 18.27
C ALA A 61 -9.25 -4.30 16.99
N LEU A 62 -9.38 -5.56 16.61
CA LEU A 62 -10.20 -6.00 15.47
C LEU A 62 -11.67 -5.56 15.63
N ILE A 63 -12.24 -5.75 16.81
CA ILE A 63 -13.62 -5.35 17.13
C ILE A 63 -13.75 -3.83 17.06
N ASP A 64 -12.82 -3.06 17.62
CA ASP A 64 -12.87 -1.59 17.62
C ASP A 64 -12.74 -1.03 16.18
N VAL A 65 -11.79 -1.55 15.39
CA VAL A 65 -11.63 -1.17 13.98
C VAL A 65 -12.89 -1.49 13.19
N TYR A 66 -13.44 -2.71 13.34
CA TYR A 66 -14.66 -3.11 12.63
C TYR A 66 -15.84 -2.21 12.98
N ARG A 67 -16.05 -1.88 14.27
CA ARG A 67 -17.13 -0.99 14.71
C ARG A 67 -17.00 0.41 14.10
N LYS A 68 -15.80 0.91 13.90
CA LYS A 68 -15.54 2.20 13.25
C LYS A 68 -15.76 2.16 11.74
N LEU A 69 -15.43 1.03 11.09
CA LEU A 69 -15.60 0.84 9.64
C LEU A 69 -17.06 0.51 9.25
N ARG A 70 -17.77 -0.27 10.10
CA ARG A 70 -19.14 -0.75 9.87
C ARG A 70 -20.05 -0.40 11.05
N PRO A 71 -20.39 0.88 11.25
CA PRO A 71 -21.27 1.29 12.32
C PRO A 71 -22.68 0.69 12.09
N GLY A 72 -23.19 0.02 13.13
CA GLY A 72 -24.54 -0.59 13.10
C GLY A 72 -24.56 -2.11 12.89
N GLU A 73 -23.45 -2.74 12.54
CA GLU A 73 -23.34 -4.20 12.49
C GLU A 73 -22.76 -4.75 13.81
N PRO A 74 -23.25 -5.88 14.33
CA PRO A 74 -22.68 -6.49 15.53
C PRO A 74 -21.24 -6.97 15.22
N PRO A 75 -20.23 -6.51 15.97
CA PRO A 75 -18.84 -6.88 15.71
C PRO A 75 -18.56 -8.29 16.24
N THR A 76 -18.03 -9.15 15.38
CA THR A 76 -17.39 -10.41 15.78
C THR A 76 -15.95 -10.42 15.28
N VAL A 77 -15.06 -11.14 15.95
CA VAL A 77 -13.65 -11.21 15.54
C VAL A 77 -13.52 -11.80 14.13
N GLU A 78 -14.28 -12.82 13.81
CA GLU A 78 -14.28 -13.48 12.49
C GLU A 78 -14.73 -12.52 11.38
N SER A 79 -15.81 -11.76 11.62
CA SER A 79 -16.29 -10.75 10.67
C SER A 79 -15.28 -9.63 10.47
N ALA A 80 -14.58 -9.21 11.54
CA ALA A 80 -13.56 -8.19 11.50
C ALA A 80 -12.33 -8.65 10.68
N ILE A 81 -11.82 -9.85 10.93
CA ILE A 81 -10.72 -10.45 10.17
C ILE A 81 -11.10 -10.55 8.69
N SER A 82 -12.28 -11.12 8.41
CA SER A 82 -12.76 -11.25 7.03
C SER A 82 -12.89 -9.89 6.34
N HIS A 83 -13.35 -8.86 7.06
CA HIS A 83 -13.50 -7.52 6.50
C HIS A 83 -12.14 -6.87 6.19
N ILE A 84 -11.18 -6.94 7.11
CA ILE A 84 -9.83 -6.39 6.91
C ILE A 84 -9.11 -7.11 5.77
N ASN A 85 -9.19 -8.45 5.73
CA ASN A 85 -8.60 -9.24 4.65
C ASN A 85 -9.19 -8.87 3.28
N ASN A 86 -10.52 -8.74 3.21
CA ASN A 86 -11.20 -8.33 1.98
C ASN A 86 -10.86 -6.89 1.56
N LEU A 87 -10.51 -6.02 2.50
CA LEU A 87 -10.24 -4.62 2.23
C LEU A 87 -8.81 -4.40 1.72
N PHE A 88 -7.82 -5.11 2.26
CA PHE A 88 -6.41 -4.85 1.98
C PHE A 88 -5.68 -6.02 1.29
N PHE A 89 -6.00 -7.27 1.66
CA PHE A 89 -5.16 -8.43 1.36
C PHE A 89 -5.78 -9.40 0.34
N ASP A 90 -7.03 -9.20 -0.08
CA ASP A 90 -7.64 -10.03 -1.11
C ASP A 90 -7.30 -9.49 -2.51
N ALA A 91 -6.40 -10.17 -3.22
CA ALA A 91 -5.98 -9.83 -4.57
C ALA A 91 -7.14 -9.80 -5.59
N LYS A 92 -8.25 -10.50 -5.33
CA LYS A 92 -9.44 -10.50 -6.20
C LYS A 92 -10.23 -9.20 -6.06
N ARG A 93 -10.17 -8.55 -4.91
CA ARG A 93 -10.94 -7.33 -4.60
C ARG A 93 -10.12 -6.07 -4.72
N TYR A 94 -8.86 -6.13 -4.34
CA TYR A 94 -7.95 -4.99 -4.36
C TYR A 94 -6.66 -5.35 -5.10
N ASP A 95 -6.44 -4.72 -6.24
CA ASP A 95 -5.25 -4.89 -7.06
C ASP A 95 -4.62 -3.51 -7.27
N LEU A 96 -3.39 -3.36 -6.82
CA LEU A 96 -2.60 -2.14 -6.99
C LEU A 96 -2.27 -1.86 -8.46
N ALA A 97 -2.37 -2.86 -9.33
CA ALA A 97 -1.79 -2.90 -10.66
C ALA A 97 -0.25 -2.67 -10.63
N ARG A 98 0.42 -2.90 -11.75
CA ARG A 98 1.89 -2.72 -11.88
C ARG A 98 2.33 -1.30 -11.51
N PHE A 99 1.56 -0.30 -11.96
CA PHE A 99 1.87 1.09 -11.67
C PHE A 99 1.78 1.42 -10.18
N GLY A 100 0.74 0.95 -9.49
CA GLY A 100 0.58 1.16 -8.05
C GLY A 100 1.71 0.49 -7.27
N ARG A 101 2.03 -0.77 -7.57
CA ARG A 101 3.14 -1.49 -6.95
C ARG A 101 4.48 -0.77 -7.18
N TYR A 102 4.75 -0.32 -8.41
CA TYR A 102 5.94 0.48 -8.71
C TYR A 102 6.03 1.75 -7.87
N LYS A 103 4.91 2.49 -7.70
CA LYS A 103 4.88 3.71 -6.88
C LYS A 103 5.13 3.42 -5.40
N TYR A 104 4.53 2.36 -4.86
CA TYR A 104 4.80 1.90 -3.49
C TYR A 104 6.27 1.56 -3.30
N ASN A 105 6.82 0.72 -4.15
CA ASN A 105 8.22 0.30 -4.06
C ASN A 105 9.20 1.47 -4.17
N LYS A 106 8.94 2.41 -5.08
CA LYS A 106 9.75 3.62 -5.22
C LYS A 106 9.69 4.52 -3.99
N LYS A 107 8.51 4.65 -3.36
CA LYS A 107 8.32 5.56 -2.22
C LYS A 107 8.76 4.94 -0.91
N LEU A 108 8.47 3.66 -0.70
CA LEU A 108 8.70 2.98 0.57
C LEU A 108 10.05 2.29 0.69
N GLY A 109 10.88 2.31 -0.37
CA GLY A 109 12.28 1.89 -0.28
C GLY A 109 13.05 2.73 0.74
N ILE A 110 14.09 2.16 1.33
CA ILE A 110 14.91 2.86 2.33
C ILE A 110 15.93 3.81 1.71
N GLY A 111 16.43 3.50 0.49
CA GLY A 111 17.54 4.21 -0.13
C GLY A 111 17.34 5.72 -0.22
N SER A 112 16.16 6.17 -0.67
CA SER A 112 15.84 7.61 -0.76
C SER A 112 15.79 8.33 0.59
N ARG A 113 15.60 7.60 1.70
CA ARG A 113 15.55 8.14 3.06
C ARG A 113 16.89 8.03 3.78
N LEU A 114 17.75 7.10 3.38
CA LEU A 114 19.12 6.98 3.89
C LEU A 114 20.06 8.01 3.29
N ALA A 115 19.87 8.32 2.00
CA ALA A 115 20.71 9.25 1.29
C ALA A 115 20.77 10.64 1.94
N GLY A 116 21.98 11.13 2.22
CA GLY A 116 22.21 12.42 2.84
C GLY A 116 22.17 12.42 4.39
N HIS A 117 22.09 11.25 5.02
CA HIS A 117 22.09 11.10 6.47
C HIS A 117 23.30 10.27 6.95
N VAL A 118 23.54 10.32 8.25
CA VAL A 118 24.60 9.56 8.93
C VAL A 118 23.97 8.35 9.62
N LEU A 119 24.57 7.17 9.44
CA LEU A 119 24.13 5.96 10.12
C LEU A 119 24.38 6.08 11.63
N SER A 120 23.42 5.72 12.45
CA SER A 120 23.60 5.62 13.90
C SER A 120 24.01 4.21 14.36
N ARG A 121 23.65 3.20 13.55
CA ARG A 121 23.98 1.79 13.79
C ARG A 121 24.58 1.16 12.54
N PRO A 122 25.45 0.14 12.69
CA PRO A 122 26.00 -0.58 11.54
C PRO A 122 24.92 -1.30 10.75
N VAL A 123 25.06 -1.31 9.44
CA VAL A 123 24.17 -1.99 8.50
C VAL A 123 24.88 -3.16 7.86
N VAL A 124 24.31 -4.34 7.98
CA VAL A 124 24.89 -5.62 7.53
C VAL A 124 23.97 -6.27 6.49
N ASN A 125 24.55 -6.84 5.46
CA ASN A 125 23.84 -7.67 4.49
C ASN A 125 23.32 -8.94 5.20
N SER A 126 22.02 -9.16 5.17
CA SER A 126 21.38 -10.27 5.88
C SER A 126 21.60 -11.66 5.28
N LEU A 127 22.15 -11.73 4.05
CA LEU A 127 22.50 -13.00 3.38
C LEU A 127 23.98 -13.34 3.53
N THR A 128 24.88 -12.35 3.32
CA THR A 128 26.33 -12.57 3.29
C THR A 128 27.01 -12.28 4.63
N GLY A 129 26.36 -11.53 5.51
CA GLY A 129 26.96 -11.04 6.75
C GLY A 129 27.99 -9.90 6.53
N GLU A 130 28.12 -9.38 5.34
CA GLU A 130 29.04 -8.31 5.00
C GLU A 130 28.58 -6.98 5.59
N LEU A 131 29.50 -6.20 6.14
CA LEU A 131 29.24 -4.85 6.64
C LEU A 131 29.11 -3.88 5.45
N LEU A 132 27.91 -3.33 5.26
CA LEU A 132 27.62 -2.37 4.20
C LEU A 132 27.88 -0.92 4.61
N GLY A 133 27.79 -0.59 5.89
CA GLY A 133 28.08 0.71 6.45
C GLY A 133 28.21 0.64 7.95
N ASP A 134 29.10 1.44 8.53
CA ASP A 134 29.32 1.47 9.97
C ASP A 134 28.62 2.66 10.63
N ALA A 135 28.47 2.62 11.95
CA ALA A 135 27.93 3.73 12.71
C ALA A 135 28.82 4.97 12.56
N GLY A 136 28.22 6.10 12.20
CA GLY A 136 28.92 7.35 11.92
C GLY A 136 29.23 7.59 10.45
N ASP A 137 28.99 6.63 9.58
CA ASP A 137 29.20 6.79 8.13
C ASP A 137 28.13 7.70 7.52
N PHE A 138 28.56 8.69 6.74
CA PHE A 138 27.68 9.48 5.90
C PHE A 138 27.32 8.70 4.64
N ILE A 139 26.03 8.55 4.38
CA ILE A 139 25.53 7.76 3.26
C ILE A 139 25.15 8.67 2.09
N ASP A 140 25.89 8.57 1.00
CA ASP A 140 25.53 9.20 -0.26
C ASP A 140 24.42 8.40 -0.99
N TYR A 141 23.95 8.93 -2.12
CA TYR A 141 22.87 8.29 -2.86
C TYR A 141 23.24 6.92 -3.43
N GLU A 142 24.46 6.76 -3.92
CA GLU A 142 24.91 5.50 -4.52
C GLU A 142 25.02 4.39 -3.47
N LYS A 143 25.60 4.70 -2.31
CA LYS A 143 25.70 3.79 -1.17
C LYS A 143 24.33 3.45 -0.57
N ALA A 144 23.43 4.42 -0.50
CA ALA A 144 22.05 4.19 -0.05
C ALA A 144 21.31 3.19 -0.95
N MET A 145 21.49 3.31 -2.26
CA MET A 145 20.89 2.38 -3.22
C MET A 145 21.55 1.01 -3.20
N GLU A 146 22.85 0.92 -2.93
CA GLU A 146 23.55 -0.35 -2.72
C GLU A 146 22.99 -1.10 -1.50
N ILE A 147 22.81 -0.41 -0.37
CA ILE A 147 22.21 -0.95 0.84
C ILE A 147 20.78 -1.47 0.57
N GLU A 148 19.96 -0.70 -0.14
CA GLU A 148 18.59 -1.13 -0.51
C GLU A 148 18.63 -2.39 -1.41
N ARG A 149 19.50 -2.44 -2.41
CA ARG A 149 19.65 -3.60 -3.32
C ARG A 149 20.14 -4.85 -2.59
N ALA A 150 20.93 -4.71 -1.55
CA ALA A 150 21.38 -5.83 -0.71
C ALA A 150 20.25 -6.46 0.13
N GLY A 151 19.01 -5.98 0.00
CA GLY A 151 17.84 -6.51 0.71
C GLY A 151 17.68 -5.98 2.14
N VAL A 152 18.42 -4.94 2.52
CA VAL A 152 18.22 -4.27 3.80
C VAL A 152 16.93 -3.48 3.75
N TYR A 153 16.04 -3.70 4.71
CA TYR A 153 14.74 -3.01 4.83
C TYR A 153 14.57 -2.25 6.14
N GLU A 154 15.54 -2.32 7.03
CA GLU A 154 15.58 -1.54 8.27
C GLU A 154 16.95 -0.91 8.45
N ALA A 155 17.01 0.36 8.82
CA ALA A 155 18.25 1.06 9.14
C ALA A 155 17.98 2.19 10.12
N PHE A 156 19.03 2.67 10.78
CA PHE A 156 18.96 3.74 11.76
C PHE A 156 19.84 4.90 11.33
N VAL A 157 19.29 6.10 11.38
CA VAL A 157 20.00 7.33 11.02
C VAL A 157 19.94 8.35 12.15
N THR A 158 20.96 9.19 12.24
CA THR A 158 20.99 10.34 13.13
C THR A 158 20.47 11.57 12.40
N VAL A 159 19.53 12.28 13.02
CA VAL A 159 18.89 13.48 12.45
C VAL A 159 18.92 14.61 13.48
N GLU A 160 19.32 15.80 13.05
CA GLU A 160 19.19 17.00 13.88
C GLU A 160 17.75 17.53 13.84
N THR A 161 17.10 17.61 14.98
CA THR A 161 15.74 18.11 15.12
C THR A 161 15.67 19.29 16.08
N LYS A 162 14.65 20.14 15.92
CA LYS A 162 14.36 21.25 16.82
C LYS A 162 13.50 20.75 17.96
N GLU A 163 14.00 20.86 19.19
CA GLU A 163 13.22 20.61 20.38
C GLU A 163 12.87 21.94 21.07
N TYR A 164 11.57 22.08 21.39
CA TYR A 164 11.07 23.23 22.13
C TYR A 164 11.08 22.89 23.62
N TYR A 165 11.74 23.71 24.41
CA TYR A 165 11.72 23.57 25.85
C TYR A 165 11.39 24.90 26.55
N VAL A 166 10.75 24.82 27.68
CA VAL A 166 10.41 26.00 28.51
C VAL A 166 11.46 26.16 29.60
N ASN A 167 12.09 27.32 29.69
CA ASN A 167 13.06 27.62 30.75
C ASN A 167 12.37 27.88 32.09
N GLU A 168 13.15 28.06 33.15
CA GLU A 168 12.64 28.35 34.49
C GLU A 168 11.84 29.66 34.59
N LEU A 169 11.98 30.56 33.62
CA LEU A 169 11.26 31.82 33.52
C LEU A 169 9.94 31.72 32.73
N GLY A 170 9.60 30.53 32.24
CA GLY A 170 8.39 30.28 31.42
C GLY A 170 8.54 30.68 29.96
N GLU A 171 9.75 30.94 29.48
CA GLU A 171 10.02 31.30 28.09
C GLU A 171 10.30 30.07 27.24
N THR A 172 9.73 29.99 26.04
CA THR A 172 9.94 28.89 25.08
C THR A 172 11.23 29.14 24.31
N HIS A 173 12.16 28.23 24.40
CA HIS A 173 13.41 28.22 23.65
C HIS A 173 13.49 27.02 22.72
N ILE A 174 14.36 27.13 21.71
CA ILE A 174 14.62 26.05 20.73
C ILE A 174 16.06 25.58 20.91
N ARG A 175 16.26 24.30 21.03
CA ARG A 175 17.58 23.66 20.94
C ARG A 175 17.61 22.67 19.78
N MET A 176 18.76 22.51 19.14
CA MET A 176 19.01 21.43 18.19
C MET A 176 19.40 20.19 18.99
N VAL A 177 18.74 19.07 18.72
CA VAL A 177 18.99 17.78 19.37
C VAL A 177 19.17 16.73 18.29
N GLU A 178 20.20 15.91 18.45
CA GLU A 178 20.36 14.73 17.63
C GLU A 178 19.39 13.64 18.10
N LYS A 179 18.58 13.12 17.20
CA LYS A 179 17.69 11.98 17.44
C LYS A 179 18.07 10.83 16.52
N GLU A 180 18.06 9.63 17.08
CA GLU A 180 18.10 8.40 16.29
C GLU A 180 16.71 8.14 15.71
N VAL A 181 16.66 7.79 14.42
CA VAL A 181 15.43 7.56 13.69
C VAL A 181 15.51 6.21 12.99
N LYS A 182 14.57 5.32 13.29
CA LYS A 182 14.40 4.05 12.61
C LYS A 182 13.70 4.27 11.27
N ILE A 183 14.31 3.79 10.20
CA ILE A 183 13.75 3.77 8.84
C ILE A 183 13.34 2.33 8.52
N ILE A 184 12.05 2.13 8.23
CA ILE A 184 11.52 0.82 7.83
C ILE A 184 11.06 0.93 6.38
N GLY A 185 11.59 0.06 5.52
CA GLY A 185 11.16 -0.08 4.13
C GLY A 185 10.23 -1.27 3.92
N ASN A 186 9.69 -1.38 2.73
CA ASN A 186 8.82 -2.51 2.38
C ASN A 186 9.57 -3.75 1.86
N GLY A 187 10.90 -3.74 1.87
CA GLY A 187 11.74 -4.90 1.55
C GLY A 187 11.58 -5.42 0.12
N MET A 188 11.32 -4.57 -0.85
CA MET A 188 11.18 -4.99 -2.25
C MET A 188 12.49 -4.78 -3.02
N VAL A 189 13.03 -5.87 -3.58
CA VAL A 189 14.34 -5.92 -4.26
C VAL A 189 14.20 -6.39 -5.70
N ASP A 190 15.24 -6.17 -6.51
CA ASP A 190 15.35 -6.78 -7.83
C ASP A 190 15.85 -8.21 -7.68
N ILE A 191 15.12 -9.16 -8.20
CA ILE A 191 15.46 -10.58 -8.09
C ILE A 191 16.76 -10.92 -8.81
N ASN A 192 17.11 -10.17 -9.89
CA ASN A 192 18.34 -10.39 -10.65
C ASN A 192 19.62 -10.06 -9.86
N ASP A 193 19.53 -9.34 -8.75
CA ASP A 193 20.65 -9.10 -7.84
C ASP A 193 21.00 -10.34 -7.00
N PHE A 194 20.13 -11.35 -6.95
CA PHE A 194 20.25 -12.54 -6.09
C PHE A 194 20.34 -13.87 -6.82
N ILE A 195 19.92 -13.92 -8.08
CA ILE A 195 19.92 -15.14 -8.91
C ILE A 195 20.55 -14.87 -10.26
N ASP A 196 21.08 -15.93 -10.89
CA ASP A 196 21.86 -15.87 -12.14
C ASP A 196 21.09 -16.35 -13.39
N PHE A 197 19.78 -16.57 -13.28
CA PHE A 197 18.93 -17.03 -14.37
C PHE A 197 17.72 -16.13 -14.60
N ASP A 198 17.17 -16.16 -15.82
CA ASP A 198 16.02 -15.33 -16.20
C ASP A 198 14.70 -15.90 -15.65
N VAL A 199 14.00 -15.08 -14.89
CA VAL A 199 12.69 -15.42 -14.29
C VAL A 199 11.51 -14.76 -15.02
N SER A 200 11.75 -14.02 -16.09
CA SER A 200 10.72 -13.33 -16.86
C SER A 200 9.69 -14.29 -17.47
N GLU A 201 10.12 -15.51 -17.80
CA GLU A 201 9.24 -16.59 -18.28
C GLU A 201 8.18 -17.00 -17.24
N TYR A 202 8.46 -16.81 -15.95
CA TYR A 202 7.53 -17.09 -14.85
C TYR A 202 6.61 -15.89 -14.53
N GLY A 203 6.67 -14.82 -15.34
CA GLY A 203 5.87 -13.61 -15.18
C GLY A 203 6.41 -12.64 -14.12
N ILE A 204 7.64 -12.84 -13.65
CA ILE A 204 8.32 -11.98 -12.67
C ILE A 204 9.12 -10.94 -13.44
N ASN A 205 8.55 -9.73 -13.56
CA ASN A 205 9.17 -8.59 -14.25
C ASN A 205 9.22 -7.33 -13.36
N GLU A 206 8.99 -7.51 -12.06
CA GLU A 206 8.88 -6.43 -11.08
C GLU A 206 9.76 -6.76 -9.88
N LYS A 207 9.98 -5.77 -9.00
CA LYS A 207 10.64 -6.02 -7.71
C LYS A 207 9.86 -7.06 -6.90
N VAL A 208 10.57 -7.94 -6.22
CA VAL A 208 10.04 -9.05 -5.42
C VAL A 208 10.23 -8.78 -3.92
N SER A 209 9.42 -9.44 -3.09
CA SER A 209 9.58 -9.40 -1.64
C SER A 209 10.86 -10.12 -1.22
N PHE A 210 11.77 -9.40 -0.58
CA PHE A 210 13.04 -9.98 -0.10
C PHE A 210 12.83 -11.03 0.98
N LYS A 211 11.82 -10.87 1.84
CA LYS A 211 11.50 -11.88 2.87
C LYS A 211 11.14 -13.22 2.26
N VAL A 212 10.23 -13.20 1.27
CA VAL A 212 9.82 -14.42 0.57
C VAL A 212 10.96 -15.00 -0.25
N LEU A 213 11.74 -14.13 -0.91
CA LEU A 213 12.92 -14.57 -1.67
C LEU A 213 13.96 -15.26 -0.78
N LYS A 214 14.23 -14.69 0.41
CA LYS A 214 15.15 -15.28 1.38
C LYS A 214 14.67 -16.66 1.86
N GLU A 215 13.39 -16.79 2.19
CA GLU A 215 12.80 -18.09 2.53
C GLU A 215 13.02 -19.13 1.42
N ILE A 216 12.76 -18.74 0.16
CA ILE A 216 12.96 -19.63 -0.99
C ILE A 216 14.43 -20.01 -1.17
N LEU A 217 15.36 -19.03 -1.00
CA LEU A 217 16.80 -19.30 -1.07
C LEU A 217 17.27 -20.24 0.05
N ASP A 218 16.75 -20.07 1.26
CA ASP A 218 17.08 -20.89 2.43
C ASP A 218 16.48 -22.33 2.33
N GLU A 219 15.32 -22.47 1.67
CA GLU A 219 14.63 -23.75 1.48
C GLU A 219 15.19 -24.58 0.31
N SER A 220 15.84 -23.95 -0.67
CA SER A 220 16.28 -24.60 -1.90
C SER A 220 17.73 -25.09 -1.79
N ALA A 221 17.95 -26.37 -2.03
CA ALA A 221 19.29 -26.98 -1.96
C ALA A 221 20.08 -26.84 -3.26
N ASP A 222 19.40 -26.76 -4.41
CA ASP A 222 20.02 -26.64 -5.73
C ASP A 222 19.22 -25.70 -6.65
N ARG A 223 19.77 -25.47 -7.86
CA ARG A 223 19.19 -24.56 -8.82
C ARG A 223 17.82 -25.02 -9.35
N GLU A 224 17.64 -26.32 -9.56
CA GLU A 224 16.38 -26.86 -10.12
C GLU A 224 15.24 -26.68 -9.11
N GLU A 225 15.52 -26.96 -7.84
CA GLU A 225 14.58 -26.75 -6.74
C GLU A 225 14.27 -25.25 -6.54
N LEU A 226 15.28 -24.39 -6.69
CA LEU A 226 15.10 -22.95 -6.62
C LEU A 226 14.17 -22.43 -7.74
N GLU A 227 14.36 -22.87 -8.97
CA GLU A 227 13.50 -22.53 -10.11
C GLU A 227 12.06 -22.99 -9.89
N GLU A 228 11.85 -24.20 -9.38
CA GLU A 228 10.54 -24.75 -9.08
C GLU A 228 9.83 -23.97 -7.95
N ASN A 229 10.55 -23.67 -6.87
CA ASN A 229 10.02 -22.90 -5.74
C ASN A 229 9.67 -21.46 -6.15
N ILE A 230 10.50 -20.80 -6.93
CA ILE A 230 10.21 -19.45 -7.49
C ILE A 230 8.94 -19.48 -8.33
N LYS A 231 8.82 -20.47 -9.23
CA LYS A 231 7.64 -20.63 -10.08
C LYS A 231 6.37 -20.89 -9.26
N LYS A 232 6.46 -21.73 -8.25
CA LYS A 232 5.33 -22.07 -7.37
C LYS A 232 4.87 -20.90 -6.50
N ARG A 233 5.80 -20.08 -6.01
CA ARG A 233 5.53 -18.94 -5.13
C ARG A 233 5.60 -17.57 -5.85
N ALA A 234 5.49 -17.54 -7.18
CA ALA A 234 5.59 -16.29 -7.97
C ALA A 234 4.56 -15.22 -7.55
N ASP A 235 3.34 -15.60 -7.20
CA ASP A 235 2.30 -14.67 -6.73
C ASP A 235 2.59 -14.09 -5.32
N GLU A 236 3.35 -14.81 -4.48
CA GLU A 236 3.82 -14.33 -3.18
C GLU A 236 5.03 -13.41 -3.34
N LEU A 237 5.93 -13.74 -4.27
CA LEU A 237 7.10 -12.91 -4.60
C LEU A 237 6.69 -11.54 -5.14
N VAL A 238 5.69 -11.49 -6.04
CA VAL A 238 5.17 -10.24 -6.63
C VAL A 238 3.74 -10.00 -6.17
N PRO A 239 3.54 -9.48 -4.96
CA PRO A 239 2.20 -9.26 -4.42
C PRO A 239 1.47 -8.17 -5.22
N LYS A 240 0.28 -8.52 -5.73
CA LYS A 240 -0.61 -7.59 -6.46
C LYS A 240 -1.50 -6.74 -5.55
N HIS A 241 -1.49 -7.01 -4.27
CA HIS A 241 -2.24 -6.33 -3.22
C HIS A 241 -1.31 -5.64 -2.23
N ILE A 242 -1.86 -4.90 -1.27
CA ILE A 242 -1.10 -4.33 -0.16
C ILE A 242 -0.63 -5.47 0.75
N ILE A 243 0.62 -5.42 1.19
CA ILE A 243 1.19 -6.33 2.18
C ILE A 243 1.40 -5.60 3.51
N LEU A 244 1.60 -6.35 4.59
CA LEU A 244 1.85 -5.77 5.92
C LEU A 244 3.08 -4.86 5.94
N ASP A 245 4.15 -5.27 5.25
CA ASP A 245 5.37 -4.48 5.14
C ASP A 245 5.16 -3.12 4.47
N ASP A 246 4.24 -3.03 3.48
CA ASP A 246 3.86 -1.73 2.90
C ASP A 246 3.20 -0.82 3.94
N ILE A 247 2.36 -1.38 4.82
CA ILE A 247 1.68 -0.61 5.86
C ILE A 247 2.67 -0.12 6.90
N TYR A 248 3.54 -1.00 7.41
CA TYR A 248 4.55 -0.61 8.40
C TYR A 248 5.56 0.39 7.82
N ALA A 249 6.01 0.19 6.60
CA ALA A 249 6.86 1.13 5.90
C ALA A 249 6.17 2.49 5.67
N SER A 250 4.86 2.51 5.38
CA SER A 250 4.09 3.75 5.24
C SER A 250 3.97 4.52 6.55
N ILE A 251 3.77 3.82 7.67
CA ILE A 251 3.74 4.43 9.01
C ILE A 251 5.11 5.01 9.35
N SER A 252 6.18 4.21 9.19
CA SER A 252 7.55 4.67 9.39
C SER A 252 7.87 5.88 8.50
N TYR A 253 7.46 5.86 7.23
CA TYR A 253 7.66 7.00 6.33
C TYR A 253 6.97 8.27 6.84
N PHE A 254 5.74 8.15 7.34
CA PHE A 254 5.02 9.27 7.93
C PHE A 254 5.72 9.81 9.18
N LEU A 255 6.18 8.94 10.07
CA LEU A 255 6.93 9.33 11.27
C LEU A 255 8.26 10.02 10.90
N ASN A 256 8.96 9.50 9.91
CA ASN A 256 10.22 10.04 9.41
C ASN A 256 10.03 11.44 8.79
N LEU A 257 8.95 11.66 8.02
CA LEU A 257 8.61 12.97 7.45
C LEU A 257 8.46 14.06 8.52
N CYS A 258 7.89 13.73 9.68
CA CYS A 258 7.76 14.67 10.79
C CYS A 258 9.12 15.10 11.37
N LEU A 259 10.18 14.33 11.13
CA LEU A 259 11.57 14.60 11.55
C LEU A 259 12.44 15.10 10.39
N GLY A 260 11.84 15.38 9.22
CA GLY A 260 12.55 15.88 8.05
C GLY A 260 13.23 14.80 7.19
N VAL A 261 13.04 13.52 7.50
CA VAL A 261 13.56 12.40 6.69
C VAL A 261 12.54 12.02 5.63
N GLY A 262 12.93 12.10 4.37
CA GLY A 262 12.06 11.85 3.22
C GLY A 262 11.49 13.14 2.61
N SER A 263 10.58 12.98 1.67
CA SER A 263 9.98 14.09 0.93
C SER A 263 8.47 13.93 0.76
N VAL A 264 7.74 15.04 0.77
CA VAL A 264 6.30 15.08 0.46
C VAL A 264 6.13 15.11 -1.06
N ASP A 265 5.19 14.30 -1.57
CA ASP A 265 4.86 14.32 -2.99
C ASP A 265 3.94 15.50 -3.31
N ASP A 266 4.26 16.21 -4.40
CA ASP A 266 3.36 17.18 -4.97
C ASP A 266 2.23 16.47 -5.72
N ILE A 267 0.98 16.67 -5.28
CA ILE A 267 -0.22 16.07 -5.89
C ILE A 267 -0.40 16.55 -7.34
N ASP A 268 0.00 17.77 -7.64
CA ASP A 268 -0.18 18.38 -8.96
C ASP A 268 0.96 18.07 -9.93
N HIS A 269 2.06 17.47 -9.45
CA HIS A 269 3.15 17.05 -10.31
C HIS A 269 2.71 15.94 -11.28
N LEU A 270 2.98 16.10 -12.57
CA LEU A 270 2.48 15.18 -13.60
C LEU A 270 3.03 13.76 -13.48
N GLY A 271 4.16 13.56 -12.82
CA GLY A 271 4.65 12.23 -12.45
C GLY A 271 3.77 11.49 -11.43
N ASN A 272 2.93 12.22 -10.68
CA ASN A 272 1.98 11.68 -9.70
C ASN A 272 0.54 11.63 -10.21
N ARG A 273 0.30 12.12 -11.42
CA ARG A 273 -1.01 12.16 -12.08
C ARG A 273 -0.91 11.42 -13.40
N ARG A 274 -1.68 10.33 -13.57
CA ARG A 274 -1.70 9.54 -14.81
C ARG A 274 -3.09 9.51 -15.42
N ILE A 275 -3.15 9.27 -16.73
CA ILE A 275 -4.41 8.96 -17.43
C ILE A 275 -4.72 7.48 -17.24
N ARG A 276 -6.00 7.20 -16.98
CA ARG A 276 -6.58 5.87 -17.12
C ARG A 276 -7.24 5.76 -18.49
N SER A 277 -6.78 4.82 -19.28
CA SER A 277 -7.40 4.53 -20.59
C SER A 277 -8.73 3.81 -20.42
N VAL A 278 -9.53 3.80 -21.49
CA VAL A 278 -10.81 3.06 -21.53
C VAL A 278 -10.61 1.58 -21.20
N GLY A 279 -9.52 0.97 -21.67
CA GLY A 279 -9.20 -0.43 -21.38
C GLY A 279 -9.08 -0.72 -19.89
N GLU A 280 -8.39 0.12 -19.12
CA GLU A 280 -8.25 -0.03 -17.67
C GLU A 280 -9.60 0.15 -16.95
N LEU A 281 -10.39 1.14 -17.36
CA LEU A 281 -11.71 1.36 -16.78
C LEU A 281 -12.65 0.17 -17.04
N LEU A 282 -12.63 -0.39 -18.24
CA LEU A 282 -13.41 -1.59 -18.59
C LEU A 282 -12.91 -2.82 -17.82
N GLN A 283 -11.61 -3.00 -17.69
CA GLN A 283 -11.05 -4.10 -16.91
C GLN A 283 -11.58 -4.09 -15.47
N ASN A 284 -11.65 -2.91 -14.85
CA ASN A 284 -12.22 -2.77 -13.50
C ASN A 284 -13.72 -3.16 -13.47
N GLN A 285 -14.49 -2.78 -14.49
CA GLN A 285 -15.89 -3.18 -14.56
C GLN A 285 -16.07 -4.69 -14.79
N PHE A 286 -15.23 -5.31 -15.61
CA PHE A 286 -15.20 -6.77 -15.74
C PHE A 286 -14.87 -7.45 -14.42
N ARG A 287 -13.86 -6.96 -13.67
CA ARG A 287 -13.51 -7.50 -12.36
C ARG A 287 -14.69 -7.47 -11.40
N ILE A 288 -15.42 -6.36 -11.32
CA ILE A 288 -16.64 -6.23 -10.51
C ILE A 288 -17.70 -7.23 -10.98
N GLY A 289 -17.91 -7.34 -12.28
CA GLY A 289 -18.86 -8.27 -12.88
C GLY A 289 -18.53 -9.73 -12.56
N PHE A 290 -17.27 -10.13 -12.66
CA PHE A 290 -16.80 -11.47 -12.32
C PHE A 290 -16.92 -11.77 -10.84
N ALA A 291 -16.60 -10.83 -9.95
CA ALA A 291 -16.79 -11.01 -8.50
C ALA A 291 -18.27 -11.21 -8.13
N ARG A 292 -19.18 -10.46 -8.77
CA ARG A 292 -20.62 -10.66 -8.61
C ARG A 292 -21.08 -12.04 -9.14
N MET A 293 -20.55 -12.48 -10.29
CA MET A 293 -20.84 -13.78 -10.88
C MET A 293 -20.33 -14.92 -9.99
N GLU A 294 -19.10 -14.84 -9.49
CA GLU A 294 -18.52 -15.84 -8.57
C GLU A 294 -19.40 -16.04 -7.34
N ARG A 295 -19.89 -14.94 -6.74
CA ARG A 295 -20.81 -15.03 -5.60
C ARG A 295 -22.10 -15.78 -5.95
N VAL A 296 -22.71 -15.46 -7.09
CA VAL A 296 -23.94 -16.14 -7.53
C VAL A 296 -23.68 -17.63 -7.82
N ILE A 297 -22.53 -17.98 -8.41
CA ILE A 297 -22.16 -19.37 -8.64
C ILE A 297 -22.04 -20.12 -7.30
N ARG A 298 -21.34 -19.52 -6.35
CA ARG A 298 -21.14 -20.11 -5.01
C ARG A 298 -22.46 -20.32 -4.27
N GLU A 299 -23.37 -19.33 -4.32
CA GLU A 299 -24.71 -19.45 -3.77
C GLU A 299 -25.51 -20.58 -4.42
N ARG A 300 -25.46 -20.71 -5.76
CA ARG A 300 -26.12 -21.81 -6.46
C ARG A 300 -25.55 -23.18 -6.13
N MET A 301 -24.22 -23.28 -6.05
CA MET A 301 -23.56 -24.53 -5.64
C MET A 301 -24.01 -24.94 -4.24
N ASN A 302 -24.12 -24.02 -3.30
CA ASN A 302 -24.59 -24.33 -1.94
C ASN A 302 -26.05 -24.77 -1.91
N ILE A 303 -26.92 -24.16 -2.71
CA ILE A 303 -28.35 -24.53 -2.78
C ILE A 303 -28.51 -25.90 -3.43
N GLN A 304 -27.75 -26.20 -4.47
CA GLN A 304 -27.86 -27.43 -5.27
C GLN A 304 -26.94 -28.55 -4.78
N SER A 305 -26.31 -28.40 -3.63
CA SER A 305 -25.36 -29.38 -3.10
C SER A 305 -25.95 -30.79 -2.87
N GLN A 306 -27.28 -30.89 -2.84
CA GLN A 306 -27.97 -32.18 -2.70
C GLN A 306 -28.14 -32.96 -4.01
N ASP A 307 -27.98 -32.32 -5.17
CA ASP A 307 -28.15 -32.91 -6.51
C ASP A 307 -26.85 -32.85 -7.35
N MET A 308 -25.72 -33.11 -6.73
CA MET A 308 -24.38 -32.93 -7.34
C MET A 308 -24.16 -33.70 -8.65
N ASP A 309 -24.77 -34.86 -8.80
CA ASP A 309 -24.57 -35.76 -9.95
C ASP A 309 -25.13 -35.21 -11.28
N ASN A 310 -26.02 -34.22 -11.22
CA ASN A 310 -26.69 -33.64 -12.41
C ASN A 310 -26.30 -32.21 -12.73
N ILE A 311 -25.35 -31.60 -11.99
CA ILE A 311 -24.98 -30.21 -12.16
C ILE A 311 -23.95 -30.05 -13.29
N THR A 312 -24.29 -29.26 -14.30
CA THR A 312 -23.34 -28.86 -15.36
C THR A 312 -22.84 -27.44 -15.12
N PRO A 313 -21.60 -27.10 -15.53
CA PRO A 313 -21.07 -25.72 -15.39
C PRO A 313 -21.98 -24.65 -16.04
N GLN A 314 -22.66 -25.00 -17.14
CA GLN A 314 -23.57 -24.08 -17.81
C GLN A 314 -24.81 -23.71 -16.99
N MET A 315 -25.25 -24.58 -16.09
CA MET A 315 -26.38 -24.29 -15.18
C MET A 315 -26.00 -23.32 -14.07
N LEU A 316 -24.73 -23.32 -13.68
CA LEU A 316 -24.21 -22.47 -12.61
C LEU A 316 -23.83 -21.07 -13.12
N ILE A 317 -23.27 -20.99 -14.32
CA ILE A 317 -22.76 -19.75 -14.89
C ILE A 317 -23.92 -18.85 -15.36
N ASN A 318 -23.87 -17.58 -14.93
CA ASN A 318 -24.80 -16.56 -15.38
C ASN A 318 -24.03 -15.30 -15.82
N ILE A 319 -24.14 -14.93 -17.07
CA ILE A 319 -23.45 -13.77 -17.66
C ILE A 319 -24.10 -12.41 -17.30
N ARG A 320 -25.33 -12.43 -16.74
CA ARG A 320 -26.09 -11.20 -16.45
C ARG A 320 -25.34 -10.22 -15.54
N PRO A 321 -24.62 -10.64 -14.46
CA PRO A 321 -23.87 -9.73 -13.62
C PRO A 321 -22.77 -8.96 -14.36
N ILE A 322 -22.08 -9.60 -15.29
CA ILE A 322 -21.04 -8.97 -16.13
C ILE A 322 -21.68 -7.96 -17.07
N THR A 323 -22.73 -8.37 -17.80
CA THR A 323 -23.45 -7.49 -18.70
C THR A 323 -24.05 -6.29 -17.98
N ALA A 324 -24.56 -6.49 -16.75
CA ALA A 324 -25.10 -5.41 -15.91
C ALA A 324 -24.01 -4.42 -15.52
N ALA A 325 -22.82 -4.89 -15.10
CA ALA A 325 -21.71 -4.02 -14.72
C ALA A 325 -21.23 -3.15 -15.90
N ILE A 326 -21.13 -3.73 -17.11
CA ILE A 326 -20.75 -2.98 -18.33
C ILE A 326 -21.83 -1.95 -18.69
N LYS A 327 -23.11 -2.34 -18.64
CA LYS A 327 -24.23 -1.41 -18.90
C LYS A 327 -24.31 -0.29 -17.86
N GLU A 328 -24.03 -0.60 -16.60
CA GLU A 328 -23.96 0.39 -15.52
C GLU A 328 -22.85 1.41 -15.80
N PHE A 329 -21.66 0.98 -16.24
CA PHE A 329 -20.58 1.87 -16.61
C PHE A 329 -20.96 2.82 -17.75
N PHE A 330 -21.45 2.30 -18.89
CA PHE A 330 -21.81 3.15 -20.03
C PHE A 330 -23.06 4.01 -19.80
N GLY A 331 -23.97 3.60 -18.94
CA GLY A 331 -25.24 4.30 -18.70
C GLY A 331 -25.21 5.28 -17.52
N SER A 332 -24.38 5.05 -16.51
CA SER A 332 -24.41 5.79 -15.23
C SER A 332 -23.10 6.41 -14.83
N SER A 333 -21.97 5.99 -15.42
CA SER A 333 -20.67 6.58 -15.06
C SER A 333 -20.56 8.01 -15.59
N PRO A 334 -20.11 8.98 -14.75
CA PRO A 334 -19.83 10.33 -15.22
C PRO A 334 -18.75 10.41 -16.29
N LEU A 335 -17.90 9.38 -16.43
CA LEU A 335 -16.85 9.30 -17.45
C LEU A 335 -17.39 8.90 -18.82
N SER A 336 -18.55 8.24 -18.88
CA SER A 336 -19.24 7.90 -20.11
C SER A 336 -20.22 9.01 -20.46
N GLN A 337 -19.92 9.75 -21.51
CA GLN A 337 -20.70 10.92 -21.94
C GLN A 337 -21.12 10.79 -23.41
N PHE A 338 -22.22 11.42 -23.76
CA PHE A 338 -22.57 11.61 -25.17
C PHE A 338 -21.55 12.53 -25.83
N MET A 339 -21.19 12.17 -27.08
CA MET A 339 -20.32 13.01 -27.88
C MET A 339 -21.07 14.27 -28.31
N ASP A 340 -20.45 15.42 -28.15
CA ASP A 340 -20.98 16.68 -28.66
C ASP A 340 -20.87 16.69 -30.20
N GLN A 341 -22.00 16.81 -30.87
CA GLN A 341 -22.12 16.83 -32.34
C GLN A 341 -22.82 18.09 -32.84
N THR A 342 -22.80 19.16 -32.08
CA THR A 342 -23.44 20.44 -32.43
C THR A 342 -22.85 20.99 -33.73
N ASN A 343 -21.55 20.89 -33.92
CA ASN A 343 -20.83 21.21 -35.15
C ASN A 343 -19.55 20.36 -35.28
N PRO A 344 -18.93 20.30 -36.46
CA PRO A 344 -17.72 19.51 -36.66
C PRO A 344 -16.55 19.87 -35.75
N LEU A 345 -16.39 21.14 -35.37
CA LEU A 345 -15.34 21.58 -34.50
C LEU A 345 -15.58 21.11 -33.04
N ALA A 346 -16.83 21.17 -32.57
CA ALA A 346 -17.20 20.65 -31.24
C ALA A 346 -16.98 19.14 -31.16
N GLU A 347 -17.33 18.41 -32.21
CA GLU A 347 -17.08 16.97 -32.30
C GLU A 347 -15.58 16.66 -32.25
N LEU A 348 -14.76 17.38 -33.02
CA LEU A 348 -13.31 17.20 -33.06
C LEU A 348 -12.67 17.50 -31.70
N THR A 349 -13.06 18.58 -31.06
CA THR A 349 -12.54 18.97 -29.73
C THR A 349 -12.93 17.95 -28.67
N HIS A 350 -14.13 17.41 -28.74
CA HIS A 350 -14.59 16.36 -27.82
C HIS A 350 -13.81 15.04 -28.01
N LYS A 351 -13.55 14.64 -29.26
CA LYS A 351 -12.73 13.46 -29.59
C LYS A 351 -11.28 13.59 -29.12
N ARG A 352 -10.74 14.80 -29.08
CA ARG A 352 -9.37 15.11 -28.62
C ARG A 352 -9.25 15.33 -27.13
N ARG A 353 -10.34 15.26 -26.38
CA ARG A 353 -10.31 15.42 -24.92
C ARG A 353 -9.61 14.25 -24.27
N LEU A 354 -8.59 14.52 -23.45
CA LEU A 354 -7.81 13.52 -22.73
C LEU A 354 -8.24 13.37 -21.27
N SER A 355 -8.83 14.43 -20.69
CA SER A 355 -9.34 14.42 -19.32
C SER A 355 -10.79 14.82 -19.29
N ALA A 356 -11.59 14.17 -18.46
CA ALA A 356 -12.97 14.55 -18.21
C ALA A 356 -13.12 15.86 -17.42
N LEU A 357 -12.06 16.31 -16.75
CA LEU A 357 -12.03 17.57 -15.97
C LEU A 357 -11.77 18.77 -16.88
N GLY A 358 -12.28 19.91 -16.50
CA GLY A 358 -11.96 21.19 -17.10
C GLY A 358 -13.15 21.90 -17.75
N PRO A 359 -12.92 23.00 -18.51
CA PRO A 359 -13.97 23.77 -19.16
C PRO A 359 -14.84 22.91 -20.06
N GLY A 360 -16.16 22.94 -19.86
CA GLY A 360 -17.11 22.11 -20.60
C GLY A 360 -17.14 20.65 -20.21
N GLY A 361 -16.43 20.23 -19.15
CA GLY A 361 -16.37 18.88 -18.60
C GLY A 361 -16.90 18.79 -17.18
N LEU A 362 -16.43 17.77 -16.45
CA LEU A 362 -16.82 17.48 -15.07
C LEU A 362 -16.06 18.36 -14.09
N SER A 363 -16.71 18.72 -12.97
CA SER A 363 -16.03 19.25 -11.79
C SER A 363 -15.37 18.12 -10.99
N ARG A 364 -14.35 18.45 -10.17
CA ARG A 364 -13.68 17.47 -9.31
C ARG A 364 -14.64 16.73 -8.38
N ASP A 365 -15.65 17.41 -7.86
CA ASP A 365 -16.63 16.83 -6.94
C ASP A 365 -17.53 15.78 -7.60
N ARG A 366 -17.89 16.00 -8.88
CA ARG A 366 -18.71 15.06 -9.65
C ARG A 366 -17.94 13.88 -10.21
N ALA A 367 -16.65 14.07 -10.43
CA ALA A 367 -15.79 13.07 -11.05
C ALA A 367 -15.31 11.98 -10.07
N GLY A 368 -15.39 12.22 -8.75
CA GLY A 368 -14.94 11.28 -7.72
C GLY A 368 -13.42 11.12 -7.70
N PHE A 369 -12.94 10.06 -7.02
CA PHE A 369 -11.50 9.80 -6.87
C PHE A 369 -10.81 9.34 -8.14
N GLU A 370 -11.53 8.68 -9.04
CA GLU A 370 -10.98 8.10 -10.26
C GLU A 370 -10.47 9.15 -11.25
N VAL A 371 -10.88 10.40 -11.10
CA VAL A 371 -10.54 11.49 -12.02
C VAL A 371 -9.41 12.39 -11.50
N ARG A 372 -8.64 11.94 -10.53
CA ARG A 372 -7.41 12.64 -10.12
C ARG A 372 -6.29 12.52 -11.14
N ASP A 373 -6.36 11.50 -11.97
CA ASP A 373 -5.36 11.22 -13.00
C ASP A 373 -5.64 12.09 -14.24
N VAL A 374 -4.70 12.93 -14.63
CA VAL A 374 -4.83 13.89 -15.73
C VAL A 374 -3.60 13.84 -16.62
N HIS A 375 -3.81 13.92 -17.92
CA HIS A 375 -2.69 14.02 -18.87
C HIS A 375 -2.00 15.37 -18.79
N TYR A 376 -0.71 15.41 -19.04
CA TYR A 376 0.09 16.63 -19.01
C TYR A 376 -0.43 17.74 -19.95
N SER A 377 -1.00 17.38 -21.10
CA SER A 377 -1.57 18.35 -22.06
C SER A 377 -2.78 19.10 -21.51
N HIS A 378 -3.34 18.66 -20.37
CA HIS A 378 -4.42 19.38 -19.70
C HIS A 378 -3.92 20.67 -19.00
N TYR A 379 -2.66 20.70 -18.63
CA TYR A 379 -2.02 21.84 -18.00
C TYR A 379 -1.34 22.75 -19.03
#